data_4bd30341a373addd1f1317224a36984c
#
_entry.id   4bd30341a373addd1f1317224a36984c
#
_cell.length_a   1.000
_cell.length_b   1.000
_cell.length_c   1.000
_cell.angle_alpha   90.00
_cell.angle_beta   90.00
_cell.angle_gamma   90.00
#
_symmetry.space_group_name_H-M   'P 1'
#
loop_
_entity.id
_entity.type
_entity.pdbx_description
1 polymer ?
#
loop_
_entity_poly.entity_id
_entity_poly.type
_entity_poly.pdbx_seq_one_letter_code
_entity_poly.pdbx_strand_id
1 'polypeptide(L)'
;VTETKKVTSEITNTPIVDTSIVVQGGSLRTWSYRSPLVEHVQVTLSSDGRPLDADLELWHGPDNTPCKMRVYVENGHLRPFSAVIATPRGPNTIAIRNIGQIEFPLGANVYAKDIELPSDECTSSCRTIQGGALRTYPFDPLVNSVQVLLKTDGRPLNARIELLQGPNNNKQVVELYTEDGFAR
;
A
#
# COMPACT_ATOMS: atom_id res chain seq x y z
N VAL A 1 23.14 -31.54 -25.16
CA VAL A 1 23.71 -31.18 -23.86
C VAL A 1 23.44 -29.71 -23.67
N THR A 2 22.48 -29.41 -22.84
CA THR A 2 22.04 -28.03 -22.57
C THR A 2 22.63 -27.59 -21.21
N GLU A 3 23.59 -26.68 -21.26
CA GLU A 3 24.15 -26.09 -20.03
C GLU A 3 23.17 -25.12 -19.41
N THR A 4 22.76 -25.43 -18.18
CA THR A 4 21.96 -24.54 -17.37
C THR A 4 22.90 -23.55 -16.66
N LYS A 5 22.92 -22.29 -17.09
CA LYS A 5 23.60 -21.20 -16.37
C LYS A 5 22.87 -20.92 -15.09
N LYS A 6 23.49 -21.25 -13.97
CA LYS A 6 23.08 -20.88 -12.62
C LYS A 6 23.39 -19.40 -12.43
N VAL A 7 22.36 -18.56 -12.43
CA VAL A 7 22.49 -17.14 -12.03
C VAL A 7 22.55 -17.11 -10.51
N THR A 8 23.74 -16.93 -9.98
CA THR A 8 23.95 -16.63 -8.55
C THR A 8 23.71 -15.14 -8.37
N SER A 9 22.56 -14.76 -7.82
CA SER A 9 22.35 -13.41 -7.35
C SER A 9 23.19 -13.18 -6.10
N GLU A 10 24.24 -12.40 -6.21
CA GLU A 10 24.95 -11.87 -5.06
C GLU A 10 24.00 -10.94 -4.30
N ILE A 11 23.63 -11.38 -3.09
CA ILE A 11 22.95 -10.53 -2.14
C ILE A 11 23.99 -9.55 -1.63
N THR A 12 24.04 -8.37 -2.22
CA THR A 12 24.80 -7.24 -1.66
C THR A 12 24.06 -6.80 -0.40
N ASN A 13 24.59 -7.19 0.76
CA ASN A 13 24.21 -6.65 2.05
C ASN A 13 24.66 -5.18 2.14
N THR A 14 24.00 -4.29 1.45
CA THR A 14 24.01 -2.87 1.81
C THR A 14 23.15 -2.72 3.06
N PRO A 15 23.67 -2.12 4.14
CA PRO A 15 22.84 -1.84 5.30
C PRO A 15 21.68 -0.95 4.83
N ILE A 16 20.46 -1.45 4.96
CA ILE A 16 19.26 -0.66 4.74
C ILE A 16 19.28 0.40 5.84
N VAL A 17 19.67 1.61 5.49
CA VAL A 17 19.51 2.76 6.39
C VAL A 17 17.98 2.90 6.51
N ASP A 18 17.46 2.58 7.67
CA ASP A 18 16.06 2.78 7.97
C ASP A 18 15.78 4.29 7.99
N THR A 19 15.28 4.78 6.86
CA THR A 19 14.88 6.19 6.67
C THR A 19 13.44 6.45 7.09
N SER A 20 12.80 5.47 7.73
CA SER A 20 11.41 5.59 8.14
C SER A 20 11.23 6.67 9.20
N ILE A 21 10.14 7.42 9.07
CA ILE A 21 9.71 8.39 10.08
C ILE A 21 8.79 7.70 11.05
N VAL A 22 9.07 7.85 12.33
CA VAL A 22 8.24 7.28 13.40
C VAL A 22 6.97 8.11 13.55
N VAL A 23 5.83 7.42 13.49
CA VAL A 23 4.51 7.99 13.77
C VAL A 23 3.99 7.36 15.06
N GLN A 24 3.95 8.14 16.13
CA GLN A 24 3.47 7.67 17.43
C GLN A 24 1.98 7.36 17.40
N GLY A 25 1.53 6.45 18.25
CA GLY A 25 0.11 6.15 18.42
C GLY A 25 -0.71 7.41 18.70
N GLY A 26 -1.82 7.58 17.98
CA GLY A 26 -2.69 8.75 18.08
C GLY A 26 -2.18 10.00 17.35
N SER A 27 -0.99 9.98 16.73
CA SER A 27 -0.44 11.15 16.03
C SER A 27 -0.66 11.11 14.52
N LEU A 28 -0.52 12.29 13.92
CA LEU A 28 -0.63 12.52 12.48
C LEU A 28 0.71 13.04 11.94
N ARG A 29 1.13 12.52 10.79
CA ARG A 29 2.25 13.05 10.00
C ARG A 29 1.81 13.31 8.57
N THR A 30 2.36 14.36 7.96
CA THR A 30 2.02 14.76 6.59
C THR A 30 3.27 14.97 5.75
N TRP A 31 3.14 14.64 4.45
CA TRP A 31 4.16 14.86 3.42
C TRP A 31 3.51 15.60 2.26
N SER A 32 4.05 16.76 1.91
CA SER A 32 3.46 17.63 0.88
C SER A 32 4.29 17.61 -0.40
N TYR A 33 3.61 17.47 -1.53
CA TYR A 33 4.16 17.46 -2.87
C TYR A 33 3.50 18.58 -3.68
N ARG A 34 4.23 19.62 -3.99
CA ARG A 34 3.72 20.80 -4.72
C ARG A 34 3.91 20.70 -6.23
N SER A 35 4.88 19.89 -6.68
CA SER A 35 5.19 19.77 -8.08
C SER A 35 4.07 19.05 -8.85
N PRO A 36 3.58 19.61 -9.97
CA PRO A 36 2.62 18.94 -10.83
C PRO A 36 3.22 17.75 -11.61
N LEU A 37 4.54 17.56 -11.53
CA LEU A 37 5.24 16.43 -12.15
C LEU A 37 5.18 15.16 -11.29
N VAL A 38 4.74 15.26 -10.04
CA VAL A 38 4.51 14.10 -9.19
C VAL A 38 3.16 13.49 -9.54
N GLU A 39 3.20 12.33 -10.21
CA GLU A 39 2.00 11.61 -10.65
C GLU A 39 1.64 10.45 -9.72
N HIS A 40 2.61 9.94 -8.99
CA HIS A 40 2.44 8.82 -8.07
C HIS A 40 3.28 9.04 -6.81
N VAL A 41 2.74 8.58 -5.70
CA VAL A 41 3.45 8.56 -4.41
C VAL A 41 3.33 7.15 -3.83
N GLN A 42 4.44 6.61 -3.37
CA GLN A 42 4.47 5.33 -2.67
C GLN A 42 4.57 5.54 -1.17
N VAL A 43 3.76 4.80 -0.44
CA VAL A 43 3.74 4.79 1.02
C VAL A 43 4.08 3.39 1.50
N THR A 44 5.04 3.28 2.40
CA THR A 44 5.36 2.02 3.08
C THR A 44 5.19 2.19 4.58
N LEU A 45 4.42 1.30 5.20
CA LEU A 45 4.19 1.29 6.63
C LEU A 45 4.73 -0.01 7.23
N SER A 46 5.40 0.10 8.36
CA SER A 46 5.95 -1.04 9.11
C SER A 46 5.83 -0.83 10.61
N SER A 47 6.00 -1.90 11.37
CA SER A 47 6.09 -1.86 12.82
C SER A 47 7.21 -2.78 13.31
N ASP A 48 7.45 -2.81 14.60
CA ASP A 48 8.45 -3.66 15.25
C ASP A 48 7.94 -5.09 15.57
N GLY A 49 6.91 -5.54 14.89
CA GLY A 49 6.26 -6.85 15.12
C GLY A 49 4.93 -6.75 15.83
N ARG A 50 4.50 -5.54 16.18
CA ARG A 50 3.20 -5.27 16.78
C ARG A 50 2.14 -5.01 15.72
N PRO A 51 0.85 -5.05 16.09
CA PRO A 51 -0.20 -4.65 15.17
C PRO A 51 -0.01 -3.23 14.67
N LEU A 52 -0.27 -3.04 13.39
CA LEU A 52 -0.26 -1.75 12.72
C LEU A 52 -1.70 -1.38 12.38
N ASP A 53 -2.14 -0.21 12.81
CA ASP A 53 -3.47 0.31 12.53
C ASP A 53 -3.36 1.79 12.15
N ALA A 54 -3.66 2.12 10.89
CA ALA A 54 -3.40 3.44 10.34
C ALA A 54 -4.48 3.90 9.38
N ASP A 55 -4.77 5.20 9.40
CA ASP A 55 -5.49 5.88 8.34
C ASP A 55 -4.50 6.57 7.40
N LEU A 56 -4.66 6.34 6.11
CA LEU A 56 -3.89 6.94 5.05
C LEU A 56 -4.83 7.76 4.17
N GLU A 57 -4.52 9.04 3.99
CA GLU A 57 -5.34 9.95 3.20
C GLU A 57 -4.49 10.71 2.19
N LEU A 58 -5.04 10.91 1.00
CA LEU A 58 -4.54 11.88 0.04
C LEU A 58 -5.40 13.14 0.13
N TRP A 59 -4.77 14.26 0.42
CA TRP A 59 -5.41 15.58 0.41
C TRP A 59 -5.02 16.35 -0.84
N HIS A 60 -6.01 16.81 -1.57
CA HIS A 60 -5.83 17.64 -2.76
C HIS A 60 -6.53 18.98 -2.55
N GLY A 61 -5.75 20.01 -2.26
CA GLY A 61 -6.30 21.30 -1.84
C GLY A 61 -6.86 21.28 -0.40
N PRO A 62 -7.51 22.38 0.04
CA PRO A 62 -7.89 22.54 1.45
C PRO A 62 -9.07 21.64 1.88
N ASP A 63 -9.95 21.25 0.96
CA ASP A 63 -11.22 20.61 1.32
C ASP A 63 -11.51 19.32 0.56
N ASN A 64 -10.54 18.75 -0.14
CA ASN A 64 -10.74 17.52 -0.94
C ASN A 64 -9.82 16.38 -0.50
N THR A 65 -10.44 15.24 -0.22
CA THR A 65 -9.74 13.99 0.09
C THR A 65 -10.13 12.91 -0.93
N PRO A 66 -9.48 12.89 -2.13
CA PRO A 66 -9.87 11.97 -3.20
C PRO A 66 -9.56 10.51 -2.93
N CYS A 67 -8.67 10.19 -2.01
CA CYS A 67 -8.33 8.82 -1.65
C CYS A 67 -8.18 8.66 -0.15
N LYS A 68 -8.78 7.60 0.39
CA LYS A 68 -8.69 7.21 1.80
C LYS A 68 -8.46 5.71 1.89
N MET A 69 -7.55 5.31 2.78
CA MET A 69 -7.33 3.92 3.12
C MET A 69 -7.31 3.74 4.63
N ARG A 70 -7.96 2.70 5.11
CA ARG A 70 -7.76 2.21 6.45
C ARG A 70 -7.01 0.90 6.39
N VAL A 71 -5.88 0.81 7.07
CA VAL A 71 -4.94 -0.30 7.00
C VAL A 71 -4.80 -0.93 8.37
N TYR A 72 -5.04 -2.23 8.44
CA TYR A 72 -4.72 -3.06 9.61
C TYR A 72 -3.80 -4.20 9.18
N VAL A 73 -2.72 -4.39 9.93
CA VAL A 73 -1.79 -5.52 9.77
C VAL A 73 -1.50 -6.11 11.14
N GLU A 74 -1.71 -7.42 11.29
CA GLU A 74 -1.50 -8.11 12.58
C GLU A 74 -0.04 -8.00 13.05
N ASN A 75 0.92 -8.11 12.12
CA ASN A 75 2.34 -7.97 12.40
C ASN A 75 3.01 -7.19 11.27
N GLY A 76 3.25 -5.90 11.51
CA GLY A 76 3.82 -4.99 10.53
C GLY A 76 5.31 -5.18 10.23
N HIS A 77 6.00 -6.05 10.96
CA HIS A 77 7.37 -6.46 10.64
C HIS A 77 7.40 -7.58 9.61
N LEU A 78 6.57 -8.62 9.82
CA LEU A 78 6.47 -9.74 8.89
C LEU A 78 5.78 -9.37 7.58
N ARG A 79 4.82 -8.45 7.64
CA ARG A 79 4.00 -8.04 6.51
C ARG A 79 3.90 -6.51 6.43
N PRO A 80 4.97 -5.82 6.03
CA PRO A 80 4.89 -4.38 5.80
C PRO A 80 3.82 -4.07 4.76
N PHE A 81 3.09 -2.97 4.98
CA PHE A 81 2.13 -2.47 4.01
C PHE A 81 2.82 -1.55 3.01
N SER A 82 2.49 -1.71 1.74
CA SER A 82 2.92 -0.78 0.69
C SER A 82 1.75 -0.44 -0.22
N ALA A 83 1.61 0.84 -0.55
CA ALA A 83 0.62 1.32 -1.51
C ALA A 83 1.22 2.38 -2.42
N VAL A 84 0.88 2.29 -3.71
CA VAL A 84 1.15 3.34 -4.69
C VAL A 84 -0.15 4.07 -4.97
N ILE A 85 -0.14 5.37 -4.75
CA ILE A 85 -1.30 6.24 -4.91
C ILE A 85 -1.04 7.16 -6.08
N ALA A 86 -1.90 7.13 -7.09
CA ALA A 86 -1.87 8.11 -8.15
C ALA A 86 -2.40 9.45 -7.63
N THR A 87 -1.68 10.51 -7.92
CA THR A 87 -1.97 11.85 -7.42
C THR A 87 -2.57 12.73 -8.52
N PRO A 88 -3.65 13.47 -8.23
CA PRO A 88 -4.17 14.46 -9.16
C PRO A 88 -3.12 15.54 -9.45
N ARG A 89 -3.21 16.17 -10.59
CA ARG A 89 -2.31 17.26 -10.95
C ARG A 89 -2.53 18.45 -10.01
N GLY A 90 -1.47 18.93 -9.41
CA GLY A 90 -1.49 20.06 -8.49
C GLY A 90 -0.88 19.72 -7.14
N PRO A 91 -1.03 20.57 -6.12
CA PRO A 91 -0.49 20.30 -4.80
C PRO A 91 -1.25 19.17 -4.11
N ASN A 92 -0.51 18.21 -3.60
CA ASN A 92 -1.04 17.04 -2.88
C ASN A 92 -0.32 16.88 -1.55
N THR A 93 -1.02 16.34 -0.58
CA THR A 93 -0.46 15.99 0.72
C THR A 93 -0.88 14.57 1.08
N ILE A 94 0.09 13.74 1.45
CA ILE A 94 -0.17 12.45 2.07
C ILE A 94 -0.24 12.64 3.58
N ALA A 95 -1.32 12.19 4.19
CA ALA A 95 -1.54 12.24 5.62
C ALA A 95 -1.62 10.82 6.18
N ILE A 96 -0.80 10.51 7.18
CA ILE A 96 -0.77 9.21 7.86
C ILE A 96 -1.07 9.44 9.32
N ARG A 97 -2.17 8.87 9.78
CA ARG A 97 -2.58 8.88 11.19
C ARG A 97 -2.40 7.47 11.77
N ASN A 98 -1.60 7.36 12.81
CA ASN A 98 -1.54 6.13 13.58
C ASN A 98 -2.73 6.12 14.54
N ILE A 99 -3.71 5.26 14.27
CA ILE A 99 -4.91 5.10 15.09
C ILE A 99 -4.79 4.00 16.14
N GLY A 100 -3.61 3.38 16.23
CA GLY A 100 -3.29 2.42 17.28
C GLY A 100 -3.04 3.07 18.63
N GLN A 101 -2.75 2.24 19.62
CA GLN A 101 -2.44 2.70 20.97
C GLN A 101 -1.11 3.48 21.01
N ILE A 102 -0.95 4.32 22.04
CA ILE A 102 0.23 5.20 22.17
C ILE A 102 1.54 4.40 22.17
N GLU A 103 1.55 3.25 22.79
CA GLU A 103 2.70 2.36 22.86
C GLU A 103 3.02 1.60 21.56
N PHE A 104 2.23 1.78 20.50
CA PHE A 104 2.43 1.10 19.22
C PHE A 104 2.80 2.10 18.12
N PRO A 105 4.06 2.57 18.09
CA PRO A 105 4.53 3.41 17.01
C PRO A 105 4.62 2.61 15.71
N LEU A 106 4.45 3.29 14.57
CA LEU A 106 4.73 2.74 13.25
C LEU A 106 5.82 3.53 12.54
N GLY A 107 6.54 2.87 11.65
CA GLY A 107 7.47 3.50 10.73
C GLY A 107 6.78 3.78 9.39
N ALA A 108 6.93 4.99 8.87
CA ALA A 108 6.37 5.40 7.60
C ALA A 108 7.44 5.95 6.67
N ASN A 109 7.43 5.47 5.42
CA ASN A 109 8.20 6.03 4.32
C ASN A 109 7.23 6.52 3.25
N VAL A 110 7.42 7.73 2.77
CA VAL A 110 6.63 8.32 1.68
C VAL A 110 7.60 8.89 0.65
N TYR A 111 7.50 8.44 -0.59
CA TYR A 111 8.42 8.86 -1.65
C TYR A 111 7.72 8.88 -3.01
N ALA A 112 8.26 9.69 -3.93
CA ALA A 112 7.70 9.90 -5.26
C ALA A 112 8.67 9.48 -6.39
N LYS A 113 9.84 8.96 -6.05
CA LYS A 113 10.85 8.44 -6.98
C LYS A 113 11.01 6.95 -6.77
N ASP A 114 11.38 6.24 -7.83
CA ASP A 114 11.64 4.80 -7.80
C ASP A 114 10.45 3.99 -7.23
N ILE A 115 9.25 4.40 -7.62
CA ILE A 115 8.01 3.75 -7.20
C ILE A 115 7.83 2.39 -7.88
N GLU A 116 7.21 1.46 -7.17
CA GLU A 116 6.84 0.17 -7.71
C GLU A 116 5.65 0.30 -8.69
N LEU A 117 5.86 -0.11 -9.93
CA LEU A 117 4.80 -0.15 -10.94
C LEU A 117 4.16 -1.55 -10.97
N PRO A 118 2.86 -1.65 -11.39
CA PRO A 118 2.24 -2.94 -11.60
C PRO A 118 3.01 -3.79 -12.62
N SER A 119 3.21 -5.06 -12.32
CA SER A 119 3.83 -6.01 -13.25
C SER A 119 2.91 -6.29 -14.44
N ASP A 120 3.48 -6.75 -15.56
CA ASP A 120 2.70 -7.15 -16.74
C ASP A 120 1.73 -8.29 -16.41
N GLU A 121 2.13 -9.22 -15.56
CA GLU A 121 1.28 -10.30 -15.07
C GLU A 121 0.08 -9.76 -14.28
N CYS A 122 0.30 -8.82 -13.37
CA CYS A 122 -0.75 -8.17 -12.60
C CYS A 122 -1.74 -7.44 -13.52
N THR A 123 -1.24 -6.73 -14.53
CA THR A 123 -2.06 -5.97 -15.47
C THR A 123 -2.88 -6.87 -16.40
N SER A 124 -2.27 -7.97 -16.89
CA SER A 124 -2.92 -8.89 -17.84
C SER A 124 -3.94 -9.83 -17.19
N SER A 125 -3.84 -10.05 -15.88
CA SER A 125 -4.77 -10.91 -15.12
C SER A 125 -6.04 -10.21 -14.63
N CYS A 126 -6.33 -9.03 -15.14
CA CYS A 126 -7.45 -8.20 -14.72
C CYS A 126 -8.80 -8.93 -14.85
N ARG A 127 -9.60 -8.87 -13.79
CA ARG A 127 -10.95 -9.45 -13.76
C ARG A 127 -11.94 -8.44 -13.20
N THR A 128 -13.12 -8.43 -13.75
CA THR A 128 -14.21 -7.60 -13.27
C THR A 128 -14.85 -8.19 -12.02
N ILE A 129 -14.97 -7.36 -10.98
CA ILE A 129 -15.70 -7.69 -9.76
C ILE A 129 -16.90 -6.75 -9.69
N GLN A 130 -18.10 -7.33 -9.72
CA GLN A 130 -19.34 -6.55 -9.64
C GLN A 130 -19.55 -5.98 -8.24
N GLY A 131 -20.29 -4.88 -8.14
CA GLY A 131 -20.64 -4.29 -6.84
C GLY A 131 -21.31 -5.31 -5.91
N GLY A 132 -20.87 -5.37 -4.67
CA GLY A 132 -21.32 -6.31 -3.67
C GLY A 132 -20.79 -7.75 -3.82
N ALA A 133 -19.98 -8.03 -4.83
CA ALA A 133 -19.41 -9.36 -5.04
C ALA A 133 -18.11 -9.56 -4.30
N LEU A 134 -17.84 -10.82 -3.92
CA LEU A 134 -16.58 -11.27 -3.34
C LEU A 134 -15.82 -12.11 -4.36
N ARG A 135 -14.52 -11.84 -4.49
CA ARG A 135 -13.57 -12.68 -5.23
C ARG A 135 -12.45 -13.11 -4.31
N THR A 136 -12.08 -14.38 -4.40
CA THR A 136 -10.97 -14.96 -3.63
C THR A 136 -9.89 -15.47 -4.58
N TYR A 137 -8.63 -15.32 -4.15
CA TYR A 137 -7.45 -15.74 -4.90
C TYR A 137 -6.57 -16.56 -3.97
N PRO A 138 -6.62 -17.90 -4.05
CA PRO A 138 -5.71 -18.75 -3.29
C PRO A 138 -4.31 -18.70 -3.89
N PHE A 139 -3.28 -18.72 -3.05
CA PHE A 139 -1.90 -18.83 -3.49
C PHE A 139 -1.11 -19.85 -2.68
N ASP A 140 -0.03 -20.30 -3.29
CA ASP A 140 0.92 -21.23 -2.71
C ASP A 140 1.56 -20.62 -1.45
N PRO A 141 1.80 -21.44 -0.40
CA PRO A 141 2.49 -20.99 0.81
C PRO A 141 3.89 -20.39 0.60
N LEU A 142 4.51 -20.64 -0.57
CA LEU A 142 5.83 -20.09 -0.93
C LEU A 142 5.74 -18.64 -1.44
N VAL A 143 4.55 -18.11 -1.68
CA VAL A 143 4.36 -16.72 -2.09
C VAL A 143 4.63 -15.77 -0.92
N ASN A 144 5.61 -14.89 -1.09
CA ASN A 144 6.04 -13.94 -0.07
C ASN A 144 5.27 -12.61 -0.11
N SER A 145 4.82 -12.20 -1.27
CA SER A 145 4.08 -10.95 -1.46
C SER A 145 3.09 -11.05 -2.61
N VAL A 146 2.03 -10.27 -2.52
CA VAL A 146 0.98 -10.19 -3.53
C VAL A 146 0.78 -8.75 -3.93
N GLN A 147 0.72 -8.50 -5.23
CA GLN A 147 0.40 -7.21 -5.79
C GLN A 147 -1.07 -7.18 -6.22
N VAL A 148 -1.79 -6.17 -5.80
CA VAL A 148 -3.19 -5.96 -6.15
C VAL A 148 -3.33 -4.61 -6.85
N LEU A 149 -3.84 -4.61 -8.06
CA LEU A 149 -4.18 -3.41 -8.82
C LEU A 149 -5.70 -3.30 -8.90
N LEU A 150 -6.24 -2.21 -8.37
CA LEU A 150 -7.67 -1.91 -8.44
C LEU A 150 -7.91 -0.68 -9.31
N LYS A 151 -8.89 -0.76 -10.19
CA LYS A 151 -9.30 0.35 -11.04
C LYS A 151 -10.78 0.27 -11.38
N THR A 152 -11.36 1.41 -11.72
CA THR A 152 -12.71 1.53 -12.25
C THR A 152 -12.70 2.26 -13.60
N ASP A 153 -13.86 2.45 -14.18
CA ASP A 153 -14.08 3.21 -15.42
C ASP A 153 -14.23 4.74 -15.19
N GLY A 154 -13.71 5.28 -14.10
CA GLY A 154 -13.85 6.68 -13.71
C GLY A 154 -14.89 6.92 -12.61
N ARG A 155 -15.56 5.86 -12.16
CA ARG A 155 -16.48 5.92 -11.02
C ARG A 155 -15.75 5.79 -9.70
N PRO A 156 -16.36 6.22 -8.59
CA PRO A 156 -15.78 5.98 -7.29
C PRO A 156 -15.51 4.49 -7.06
N LEU A 157 -14.36 4.19 -6.47
CA LEU A 157 -13.98 2.85 -6.06
C LEU A 157 -14.12 2.73 -4.55
N ASN A 158 -14.82 1.71 -4.11
CA ASN A 158 -14.93 1.35 -2.71
C ASN A 158 -14.69 -0.16 -2.59
N ALA A 159 -13.61 -0.55 -1.95
CA ALA A 159 -13.18 -1.94 -1.89
C ALA A 159 -12.60 -2.29 -0.53
N ARG A 160 -12.72 -3.57 -0.18
CA ARG A 160 -12.08 -4.16 0.98
C ARG A 160 -11.22 -5.34 0.52
N ILE A 161 -9.97 -5.34 0.95
CA ILE A 161 -9.01 -6.39 0.66
C ILE A 161 -8.64 -7.06 1.98
N GLU A 162 -8.72 -8.38 2.01
CA GLU A 162 -8.38 -9.17 3.19
C GLU A 162 -7.36 -10.24 2.82
N LEU A 163 -6.31 -10.35 3.62
CA LEU A 163 -5.39 -11.48 3.58
C LEU A 163 -5.82 -12.46 4.68
N LEU A 164 -6.31 -13.62 4.24
CA LEU A 164 -6.83 -14.66 5.13
C LEU A 164 -5.83 -15.80 5.25
N GLN A 165 -5.60 -16.22 6.48
CA GLN A 165 -4.89 -17.46 6.79
C GLN A 165 -5.83 -18.37 7.55
N GLY A 166 -6.50 -19.27 6.83
CA GLY A 166 -7.61 -20.05 7.37
C GLY A 166 -8.92 -19.25 7.45
N PRO A 167 -10.03 -19.88 7.92
CA PRO A 167 -11.38 -19.33 7.74
C PRO A 167 -11.70 -18.09 8.58
N ASN A 168 -11.02 -17.89 9.72
CA ASN A 168 -11.32 -16.80 10.65
C ASN A 168 -10.09 -15.99 11.09
N ASN A 169 -9.02 -16.04 10.31
CA ASN A 169 -7.78 -15.38 10.67
C ASN A 169 -7.37 -14.36 9.61
N ASN A 170 -7.70 -13.09 9.86
CA ASN A 170 -7.29 -11.96 9.03
C ASN A 170 -5.91 -11.48 9.44
N LYS A 171 -4.94 -11.62 8.56
CA LYS A 171 -3.57 -11.15 8.76
C LYS A 171 -3.39 -9.69 8.35
N GLN A 172 -4.16 -9.24 7.36
CA GLN A 172 -4.14 -7.88 6.86
C GLN A 172 -5.50 -7.51 6.29
N VAL A 173 -5.96 -6.31 6.59
CA VAL A 173 -7.21 -5.76 6.07
C VAL A 173 -6.95 -4.34 5.57
N VAL A 174 -7.36 -4.05 4.35
CA VAL A 174 -7.30 -2.72 3.75
C VAL A 174 -8.68 -2.33 3.27
N GLU A 175 -9.22 -1.25 3.80
CA GLU A 175 -10.43 -0.60 3.29
C GLU A 175 -10.01 0.61 2.48
N LEU A 176 -10.40 0.63 1.21
CA LEU A 176 -9.99 1.63 0.24
C LEU A 176 -11.20 2.36 -0.32
N TYR A 177 -11.12 3.68 -0.34
CA TYR A 177 -12.00 4.56 -1.10
C TYR A 177 -11.18 5.48 -1.99
N THR A 178 -11.57 5.60 -3.25
CA THR A 178 -11.06 6.64 -4.15
C THR A 178 -12.21 7.24 -4.95
N GLU A 179 -12.19 8.54 -5.11
CA GLU A 179 -13.19 9.32 -5.84
C GLU A 179 -13.25 8.94 -7.33
N ASP A 180 -12.10 8.67 -7.91
CA ASP A 180 -11.93 8.28 -9.30
C ASP A 180 -10.93 7.12 -9.40
N GLY A 181 -11.41 5.95 -9.78
CA GLY A 181 -10.59 4.76 -9.93
C GLY A 181 -10.01 4.56 -11.34
N PHE A 182 -10.16 5.53 -12.24
CA PHE A 182 -9.61 5.45 -13.59
C PHE A 182 -8.19 6.01 -13.64
N ALA A 183 -7.23 5.16 -13.96
CA ALA A 183 -5.82 5.52 -14.24
C ALA A 183 -5.14 6.42 -13.18
N ARG A 184 -5.58 6.35 -11.94
CA ARG A 184 -4.99 7.08 -10.82
C ARG A 184 -4.66 6.15 -9.68
#